data_96d4411afcabaf9c45f447156e68b0ab
#
_entry.id   96d4411afcabaf9c45f447156e68b0ab
#
_cell.length_a   1.000
_cell.length_b   1.000
_cell.length_c   1.000
_cell.angle_alpha   90.00
_cell.angle_beta   90.00
_cell.angle_gamma   90.00
#
_symmetry.space_group_name_H-M   'P 1'
#
loop_
_entity.id
_entity.type
_entity.pdbx_description
1 polymer ?
#
loop_
_entity_poly.entity_id
_entity_poly.type
_entity_poly.pdbx_seq_one_letter_code
_entity_poly.pdbx_strand_id
1 'polypeptide(L)'
;ALTTTATGTGTPTALGIVPIPAGADYLSITGRNFVGCAVVRVSLNPYLTIFYTVDAGVNVTDISAEMQDGDTTDVAIDSFAITPTGFMYVGADLPFRGVAIDVGTGPNGTANNLTVKYWNGGAWVDISDTDATDTGASLAVDGTVTWTVPAAWTKASLSETGDTLPKPQSEGEKLYWTRWEWSAAMDSDTDIAQMFALNRSTAYAEYIEGQTLEVGLTNRRIGCVQCITNAGTANLMVNVGAIAAEEFE
;
A
#
# COMPACT_ATOMS: atom_id res chain seq x y z
N ALA A 1 -1.94 3.50 -21.22
CA ALA A 1 -1.21 4.73 -20.88
C ALA A 1 -1.88 5.35 -19.67
N LEU A 2 -1.10 5.64 -18.62
CA LEU A 2 -1.57 6.34 -17.44
C LEU A 2 -1.42 7.85 -17.66
N THR A 3 -2.47 8.63 -17.34
CA THR A 3 -2.39 10.09 -17.27
C THR A 3 -2.31 10.49 -15.80
N THR A 4 -1.23 11.17 -15.40
CA THR A 4 -1.07 11.60 -14.01
C THR A 4 -1.21 13.11 -13.89
N THR A 5 -1.63 13.56 -12.72
CA THR A 5 -1.75 14.98 -12.36
C THR A 5 -0.81 15.32 -11.19
N ALA A 6 -0.52 16.60 -11.00
CA ALA A 6 0.35 17.09 -9.93
C ALA A 6 -0.23 16.86 -8.53
N THR A 7 -1.55 16.81 -8.41
CA THR A 7 -2.27 16.66 -7.15
C THR A 7 -3.29 15.52 -7.27
N GLY A 8 -3.05 14.44 -6.59
CA GLY A 8 -4.01 13.36 -6.43
C GLY A 8 -5.00 13.66 -5.31
N THR A 9 -6.19 13.06 -5.36
CA THR A 9 -7.28 13.27 -4.41
C THR A 9 -7.55 12.08 -3.51
N GLY A 10 -6.57 11.22 -3.30
CA GLY A 10 -6.66 10.15 -2.31
C GLY A 10 -6.80 8.75 -2.88
N THR A 11 -7.51 8.52 -3.99
CA THR A 11 -7.57 7.17 -4.57
C THR A 11 -6.21 6.74 -5.14
N PRO A 12 -5.88 5.45 -5.16
CA PRO A 12 -4.66 4.95 -5.79
C PRO A 12 -4.46 5.45 -7.22
N THR A 13 -5.50 5.41 -8.05
CA THR A 13 -5.46 5.90 -9.44
C THR A 13 -5.23 7.41 -9.52
N ALA A 14 -5.91 8.20 -8.68
CA ALA A 14 -5.74 9.66 -8.63
C ALA A 14 -4.35 10.07 -8.11
N LEU A 15 -3.71 9.23 -7.30
CA LEU A 15 -2.33 9.40 -6.85
C LEU A 15 -1.29 8.95 -7.88
N GLY A 16 -1.72 8.51 -9.07
CA GLY A 16 -0.82 8.02 -10.11
C GLY A 16 -0.11 6.72 -9.75
N ILE A 17 -0.77 5.85 -9.00
CA ILE A 17 -0.25 4.55 -8.60
C ILE A 17 -0.57 3.52 -9.70
N VAL A 18 0.44 2.73 -10.08
CA VAL A 18 0.34 1.61 -11.01
C VAL A 18 0.84 0.36 -10.29
N PRO A 19 -0.02 -0.64 -10.10
CA PRO A 19 0.39 -1.91 -9.51
C PRO A 19 1.45 -2.61 -10.35
N ILE A 20 2.33 -3.34 -9.68
CA ILE A 20 3.31 -4.20 -10.31
C ILE A 20 2.88 -5.66 -10.09
N PRO A 21 2.51 -6.39 -11.15
CA PRO A 21 2.13 -7.78 -11.01
C PRO A 21 3.21 -8.64 -10.35
N ALA A 22 2.79 -9.62 -9.57
CA ALA A 22 3.72 -10.59 -9.00
C ALA A 22 4.50 -11.32 -10.11
N GLY A 23 5.81 -11.50 -9.91
CA GLY A 23 6.69 -12.14 -10.89
C GLY A 23 7.17 -11.22 -12.02
N ALA A 24 6.96 -9.93 -11.91
CA ALA A 24 7.57 -8.97 -12.82
C ALA A 24 9.07 -8.82 -12.55
N ASP A 25 9.89 -8.97 -13.58
CA ASP A 25 11.35 -8.82 -13.52
C ASP A 25 11.85 -7.49 -14.06
N TYR A 26 10.99 -6.79 -14.78
CA TYR A 26 11.35 -5.60 -15.53
C TYR A 26 10.24 -4.56 -15.54
N LEU A 27 10.64 -3.30 -15.41
CA LEU A 27 9.77 -2.13 -15.48
C LEU A 27 10.39 -1.09 -16.40
N SER A 28 9.60 -0.55 -17.33
CA SER A 28 9.98 0.61 -18.13
C SER A 28 8.89 1.67 -18.07
N ILE A 29 9.27 2.91 -17.80
CA ILE A 29 8.38 4.06 -17.73
C ILE A 29 8.88 5.13 -18.69
N THR A 30 8.04 5.52 -19.64
CA THR A 30 8.34 6.60 -20.60
C THR A 30 7.28 7.70 -20.49
N GLY A 31 7.70 8.93 -20.24
CA GLY A 31 6.81 10.09 -20.22
C GLY A 31 6.63 10.70 -21.61
N ARG A 32 5.39 11.02 -21.99
CA ARG A 32 5.04 11.65 -23.27
C ARG A 32 3.93 12.67 -23.09
N ASN A 33 3.80 13.57 -24.08
CA ASN A 33 2.72 14.56 -24.13
C ASN A 33 2.58 15.36 -22.84
N PHE A 34 3.69 15.96 -22.40
CA PHE A 34 3.69 16.82 -21.24
C PHE A 34 2.94 18.12 -21.55
N VAL A 35 1.90 18.41 -20.76
CA VAL A 35 1.08 19.61 -20.90
C VAL A 35 1.12 20.39 -19.60
N GLY A 36 1.80 21.54 -19.62
CA GLY A 36 1.93 22.40 -18.45
C GLY A 36 2.77 21.80 -17.31
N CYS A 37 3.49 20.70 -17.56
CA CYS A 37 4.46 20.13 -16.63
C CYS A 37 5.85 20.08 -17.26
N ALA A 38 6.89 20.18 -16.42
CA ALA A 38 8.29 20.07 -16.85
C ALA A 38 8.89 18.70 -16.56
N VAL A 39 8.44 18.07 -15.49
CA VAL A 39 8.98 16.79 -15.02
C VAL A 39 7.86 15.87 -14.50
N VAL A 40 8.08 14.58 -14.66
CA VAL A 40 7.37 13.51 -13.96
C VAL A 40 8.27 13.00 -12.84
N ARG A 41 7.70 12.85 -11.67
CA ARG A 41 8.35 12.25 -10.49
C ARG A 41 7.89 10.81 -10.35
N VAL A 42 8.87 9.91 -10.21
CA VAL A 42 8.63 8.46 -10.10
C VAL A 42 9.17 7.94 -8.80
N SER A 43 8.37 7.15 -8.11
CA SER A 43 8.74 6.41 -6.90
C SER A 43 8.40 4.93 -7.06
N LEU A 44 9.29 4.06 -6.62
CA LEU A 44 9.04 2.62 -6.50
C LEU A 44 8.65 2.35 -5.05
N ASN A 45 7.44 1.87 -4.84
CA ASN A 45 6.89 1.64 -3.51
C ASN A 45 6.94 0.15 -3.14
N PRO A 46 7.23 -0.19 -1.88
CA PRO A 46 7.36 -1.58 -1.47
C PRO A 46 6.04 -2.34 -1.61
N TYR A 47 6.15 -3.66 -1.83
CA TYR A 47 5.04 -4.58 -1.72
C TYR A 47 4.61 -4.71 -0.25
N LEU A 48 3.32 -4.69 0.00
CA LEU A 48 2.73 -4.88 1.32
C LEU A 48 2.40 -6.36 1.56
N THR A 49 2.75 -6.85 2.72
CA THR A 49 2.19 -8.08 3.28
C THR A 49 1.08 -7.68 4.23
N ILE A 50 -0.15 -8.12 3.97
CA ILE A 50 -1.34 -7.67 4.68
C ILE A 50 -2.08 -8.87 5.24
N PHE A 51 -2.25 -8.88 6.55
CA PHE A 51 -3.03 -9.88 7.27
C PHE A 51 -4.12 -9.20 8.09
N TYR A 52 -5.28 -9.82 8.20
CA TYR A 52 -6.27 -9.35 9.15
C TYR A 52 -6.86 -10.48 9.98
N THR A 53 -7.38 -10.13 11.15
CA THR A 53 -8.08 -11.01 12.07
C THR A 53 -9.24 -10.27 12.70
N VAL A 54 -10.35 -10.96 12.87
CA VAL A 54 -11.56 -10.42 13.54
C VAL A 54 -11.74 -10.98 14.96
N ASP A 55 -10.89 -11.91 15.38
CA ASP A 55 -11.03 -12.72 16.58
C ASP A 55 -9.77 -12.78 17.45
N ALA A 56 -9.09 -11.64 17.58
CA ALA A 56 -7.88 -11.47 18.37
C ALA A 56 -6.73 -12.40 17.95
N GLY A 57 -6.65 -12.74 16.68
CA GLY A 57 -5.55 -13.51 16.12
C GLY A 57 -5.78 -15.02 16.08
N VAL A 58 -6.97 -15.51 16.42
CA VAL A 58 -7.29 -16.96 16.32
C VAL A 58 -7.29 -17.42 14.87
N ASN A 59 -7.94 -16.64 14.00
CA ASN A 59 -7.92 -16.85 12.56
C ASN A 59 -7.31 -15.62 11.88
N VAL A 60 -6.43 -15.87 10.92
CA VAL A 60 -5.73 -14.83 10.16
C VAL A 60 -5.92 -15.08 8.68
N THR A 61 -6.38 -14.06 7.98
CA THR A 61 -6.56 -14.09 6.52
C THR A 61 -5.44 -13.27 5.87
N ASP A 62 -4.76 -13.86 4.90
CA ASP A 62 -3.78 -13.17 4.03
C ASP A 62 -4.52 -12.62 2.81
N ILE A 63 -4.44 -11.31 2.64
CA ILE A 63 -5.08 -10.57 1.56
C ILE A 63 -4.05 -9.75 0.74
N SER A 64 -2.76 -10.07 0.92
CA SER A 64 -1.66 -9.28 0.36
C SER A 64 -1.72 -9.16 -1.16
N ALA A 65 -2.05 -10.24 -1.85
CA ALA A 65 -2.07 -10.27 -3.31
C ALA A 65 -3.29 -9.54 -3.88
N GLU A 66 -4.46 -9.81 -3.33
CA GLU A 66 -5.73 -9.24 -3.77
C GLU A 66 -5.78 -7.72 -3.57
N MET A 67 -5.21 -7.22 -2.47
CA MET A 67 -5.13 -5.78 -2.19
C MET A 67 -4.23 -5.00 -3.17
N GLN A 68 -3.41 -5.68 -3.97
CA GLN A 68 -2.37 -5.04 -4.79
C GLN A 68 -2.36 -5.50 -6.24
N ASP A 69 -3.40 -6.15 -6.73
CA ASP A 69 -3.47 -6.65 -8.11
C ASP A 69 -3.89 -5.59 -9.13
N GLY A 70 -4.50 -4.50 -8.68
CA GLY A 70 -4.96 -3.40 -9.52
C GLY A 70 -6.35 -3.61 -10.11
N ASP A 71 -7.08 -4.64 -9.71
CA ASP A 71 -8.47 -4.83 -10.06
C ASP A 71 -9.36 -4.10 -9.03
N THR A 72 -9.96 -2.99 -9.46
CA THR A 72 -10.87 -2.20 -8.60
C THR A 72 -12.30 -2.75 -8.58
N THR A 73 -12.58 -3.77 -9.38
CA THR A 73 -13.90 -4.43 -9.42
C THR A 73 -13.94 -5.69 -8.57
N ASP A 74 -12.78 -6.21 -8.21
CA ASP A 74 -12.63 -7.32 -7.27
C ASP A 74 -12.36 -6.75 -5.88
N VAL A 75 -13.26 -6.99 -4.96
CA VAL A 75 -13.15 -6.46 -3.60
C VAL A 75 -12.34 -7.44 -2.78
N ALA A 76 -11.15 -7.04 -2.38
CA ALA A 76 -10.23 -7.90 -1.62
C ALA A 76 -10.79 -8.30 -0.24
N ILE A 77 -11.57 -7.42 0.39
CA ILE A 77 -12.33 -7.70 1.60
C ILE A 77 -13.78 -7.30 1.36
N ASP A 78 -14.65 -8.28 1.28
CA ASP A 78 -16.09 -8.10 1.24
C ASP A 78 -16.65 -8.27 2.67
N SER A 79 -17.44 -7.30 3.11
CA SER A 79 -18.04 -7.29 4.45
C SER A 79 -16.98 -7.32 5.57
N PHE A 80 -16.03 -6.39 5.49
CA PHE A 80 -14.93 -6.29 6.45
C PHE A 80 -15.40 -5.68 7.78
N ALA A 81 -15.90 -6.52 8.67
CA ALA A 81 -16.39 -6.13 9.99
C ALA A 81 -15.35 -6.43 11.08
N ILE A 82 -14.28 -5.64 11.18
CA ILE A 82 -13.34 -5.75 12.30
C ILE A 82 -14.03 -5.30 13.60
N THR A 83 -13.98 -6.17 14.59
CA THR A 83 -14.37 -5.84 15.97
C THR A 83 -13.25 -5.05 16.67
N PRO A 84 -13.51 -4.38 17.82
CA PRO A 84 -12.44 -3.69 18.57
C PRO A 84 -11.30 -4.61 19.04
N THR A 85 -11.48 -5.93 18.99
CA THR A 85 -10.45 -6.93 19.30
C THR A 85 -9.78 -7.51 18.05
N GLY A 86 -10.23 -7.11 16.86
CA GLY A 86 -9.59 -7.48 15.60
C GLY A 86 -8.48 -6.51 15.24
N PHE A 87 -7.55 -6.98 14.41
CA PHE A 87 -6.40 -6.20 13.97
C PHE A 87 -6.14 -6.43 12.48
N MET A 88 -5.58 -5.40 11.83
CA MET A 88 -4.93 -5.57 10.56
C MET A 88 -3.43 -5.34 10.74
N TYR A 89 -2.61 -6.24 10.19
CA TYR A 89 -1.16 -6.12 10.15
C TYR A 89 -0.74 -5.77 8.73
N VAL A 90 -0.01 -4.68 8.59
CA VAL A 90 0.51 -4.22 7.30
C VAL A 90 2.00 -4.11 7.41
N GLY A 91 2.72 -4.92 6.65
CA GLY A 91 4.17 -5.01 6.70
C GLY A 91 4.82 -4.83 5.34
N ALA A 92 6.04 -4.32 5.33
CA ALA A 92 6.85 -4.24 4.13
C ALA A 92 8.32 -4.51 4.41
N ASP A 93 9.07 -4.89 3.39
CA ASP A 93 10.52 -5.10 3.46
C ASP A 93 11.30 -3.80 3.72
N LEU A 94 10.76 -2.67 3.32
CA LEU A 94 11.32 -1.34 3.55
C LEU A 94 10.34 -0.49 4.36
N PRO A 95 10.83 0.45 5.20
CA PRO A 95 9.96 1.40 5.87
C PRO A 95 9.16 2.21 4.86
N PHE A 96 7.90 2.46 5.16
CA PHE A 96 6.98 3.24 4.33
C PHE A 96 6.29 4.31 5.18
N ARG A 97 5.77 5.37 4.55
CA ARG A 97 5.20 6.52 5.25
C ARG A 97 3.68 6.55 5.27
N GLY A 98 3.04 5.50 4.82
CA GLY A 98 1.58 5.42 4.72
C GLY A 98 1.12 4.43 3.69
N VAL A 99 -0.19 4.38 3.54
CA VAL A 99 -0.90 3.51 2.61
C VAL A 99 -1.95 4.34 1.88
N ALA A 100 -2.09 4.14 0.57
CA ALA A 100 -3.21 4.61 -0.22
C ALA A 100 -4.28 3.50 -0.24
N ILE A 101 -5.53 3.86 -0.01
CA ILE A 101 -6.65 2.93 0.16
C ILE A 101 -7.77 3.30 -0.81
N ASP A 102 -8.31 2.28 -1.47
CA ASP A 102 -9.57 2.31 -2.19
C ASP A 102 -10.57 1.47 -1.38
N VAL A 103 -11.63 2.11 -0.89
CA VAL A 103 -12.64 1.44 -0.03
C VAL A 103 -13.69 0.67 -0.83
N GLY A 104 -13.57 0.63 -2.16
CA GLY A 104 -14.50 -0.13 -3.00
C GLY A 104 -15.92 0.45 -3.00
N THR A 105 -16.92 -0.43 -2.96
CA THR A 105 -18.34 -0.06 -3.08
C THR A 105 -19.05 0.09 -1.74
N GLY A 106 -18.45 -0.41 -0.66
CA GLY A 106 -18.98 -0.42 0.71
C GLY A 106 -18.14 0.42 1.68
N PRO A 107 -18.25 1.76 1.66
CA PRO A 107 -17.55 2.58 2.64
C PRO A 107 -18.12 2.37 4.05
N ASN A 108 -17.26 2.42 5.07
CA ASN A 108 -17.69 2.29 6.45
C ASN A 108 -18.60 3.45 6.88
N GLY A 109 -19.80 3.14 7.32
CA GLY A 109 -20.79 4.09 7.85
C GLY A 109 -20.82 4.17 9.39
N THR A 110 -20.11 3.29 10.09
CA THR A 110 -20.09 3.26 11.56
C THR A 110 -18.98 4.11 12.12
N ALA A 111 -19.32 5.10 12.93
CA ALA A 111 -18.35 6.01 13.54
C ALA A 111 -17.31 5.27 14.38
N ASN A 112 -16.06 5.37 13.98
CA ASN A 112 -14.91 4.83 14.66
C ASN A 112 -13.65 5.63 14.30
N ASN A 113 -12.56 5.42 15.04
CA ASN A 113 -11.26 6.03 14.77
C ASN A 113 -10.24 4.92 14.58
N LEU A 114 -9.38 5.08 13.60
CA LEU A 114 -8.20 4.26 13.39
C LEU A 114 -7.06 4.73 14.30
N THR A 115 -6.29 3.78 14.78
CA THR A 115 -4.97 4.00 15.39
C THR A 115 -3.99 3.04 14.74
N VAL A 116 -2.95 3.57 14.13
CA VAL A 116 -1.87 2.78 13.56
C VAL A 116 -0.70 2.74 14.53
N LYS A 117 -0.20 1.53 14.84
CA LYS A 117 0.97 1.32 15.68
C LYS A 117 2.09 0.68 14.88
N TYR A 118 3.34 1.00 15.21
CA TYR A 118 4.53 0.36 14.65
C TYR A 118 5.29 -0.45 15.69
N TRP A 119 6.04 -1.46 15.26
CA TRP A 119 6.88 -2.25 16.15
C TRP A 119 8.25 -1.58 16.35
N ASN A 120 8.60 -1.24 17.59
CA ASN A 120 9.87 -0.58 17.92
C ASN A 120 10.98 -1.55 18.38
N GLY A 121 10.74 -2.86 18.31
CA GLY A 121 11.65 -3.89 18.82
C GLY A 121 11.31 -4.40 20.21
N GLY A 122 10.35 -3.80 20.91
CA GLY A 122 9.95 -4.20 22.27
C GLY A 122 8.45 -4.00 22.55
N ALA A 123 7.79 -3.12 21.79
CA ALA A 123 6.36 -2.84 21.96
C ALA A 123 5.74 -2.27 20.68
N TRP A 124 4.42 -2.39 20.58
CA TRP A 124 3.61 -1.64 19.63
C TRP A 124 3.44 -0.20 20.14
N VAL A 125 3.86 0.78 19.35
CA VAL A 125 3.84 2.21 19.68
C VAL A 125 3.01 2.96 18.66
N ASP A 126 2.15 3.85 19.11
CA ASP A 126 1.35 4.72 18.24
C ASP A 126 2.26 5.50 17.28
N ILE A 127 1.94 5.46 15.98
CA ILE A 127 2.72 6.11 14.93
C ILE A 127 2.30 7.56 14.71
N SER A 128 1.22 8.00 15.33
CA SER A 128 0.58 9.32 15.13
C SER A 128 0.18 9.52 13.67
N ASP A 129 -0.64 8.61 13.17
CA ASP A 129 -1.14 8.63 11.80
C ASP A 129 -2.10 9.79 11.53
N THR A 130 -2.23 10.11 10.25
CA THR A 130 -3.27 10.99 9.72
C THR A 130 -4.13 10.17 8.77
N ASP A 131 -5.37 9.95 9.15
CA ASP A 131 -6.35 9.19 8.38
C ASP A 131 -7.18 10.15 7.50
N ALA A 132 -6.87 10.18 6.20
CA ALA A 132 -7.64 10.93 5.22
C ALA A 132 -8.80 10.09 4.62
N THR A 133 -9.01 8.86 5.09
CA THR A 133 -10.22 8.09 4.77
C THR A 133 -11.37 8.40 5.72
N ASP A 134 -11.09 9.14 6.82
CA ASP A 134 -12.05 9.48 7.86
C ASP A 134 -12.84 10.76 7.49
N THR A 135 -14.16 10.61 7.35
CA THR A 135 -15.13 11.72 7.27
C THR A 135 -16.19 11.64 8.36
N GLY A 136 -15.86 11.04 9.51
CA GLY A 136 -16.70 10.70 10.63
C GLY A 136 -16.66 9.23 11.00
N ALA A 137 -16.06 8.43 10.12
CA ALA A 137 -15.68 7.04 10.29
C ALA A 137 -14.42 6.75 9.47
N SER A 138 -13.49 5.99 10.00
CA SER A 138 -12.34 5.49 9.24
C SER A 138 -12.82 4.57 8.11
N LEU A 139 -12.18 4.62 6.95
CA LEU A 139 -12.59 3.91 5.73
C LEU A 139 -13.98 4.33 5.19
N ALA A 140 -14.38 5.58 5.41
CA ALA A 140 -15.62 6.12 4.86
C ALA A 140 -15.47 6.64 3.41
N VAL A 141 -14.26 6.92 2.97
CA VAL A 141 -13.93 7.36 1.61
C VAL A 141 -12.56 6.85 1.19
N ASP A 142 -12.32 6.81 -0.10
CA ASP A 142 -10.96 6.58 -0.63
C ASP A 142 -10.01 7.64 -0.09
N GLY A 143 -8.81 7.23 0.29
CA GLY A 143 -7.88 8.17 0.88
C GLY A 143 -6.50 7.60 1.12
N THR A 144 -5.77 8.29 1.99
CA THR A 144 -4.47 7.83 2.47
C THR A 144 -4.42 7.86 3.99
N VAL A 145 -3.80 6.84 4.56
CA VAL A 145 -3.38 6.87 5.96
C VAL A 145 -1.87 7.09 5.98
N THR A 146 -1.41 8.18 6.56
CA THR A 146 -0.01 8.62 6.47
C THR A 146 0.61 8.93 7.82
N TRP A 147 1.94 8.82 7.91
CA TRP A 147 2.73 9.09 9.09
C TRP A 147 4.16 9.53 8.78
N THR A 148 4.83 10.09 9.78
CA THR A 148 6.27 10.27 9.72
C THR A 148 6.96 8.95 10.05
N VAL A 149 7.87 8.47 9.18
CA VAL A 149 8.56 7.20 9.39
C VAL A 149 9.37 7.23 10.70
N PRO A 150 9.04 6.37 11.69
CA PRO A 150 9.73 6.36 12.97
C PRO A 150 11.18 5.90 12.84
N ALA A 151 12.10 6.59 13.52
CA ALA A 151 13.52 6.19 13.56
C ALA A 151 13.73 4.85 14.32
N ALA A 152 12.85 4.53 15.26
CA ALA A 152 12.91 3.33 16.08
C ALA A 152 12.18 2.11 15.46
N TRP A 153 11.67 2.22 14.23
CA TRP A 153 10.97 1.12 13.59
C TRP A 153 11.90 -0.06 13.31
N THR A 154 11.55 -1.23 13.83
CA THR A 154 12.41 -2.41 13.80
C THR A 154 11.73 -3.54 13.02
N LYS A 155 12.49 -4.23 12.17
CA LYS A 155 12.01 -5.45 11.50
C LYS A 155 11.83 -6.58 12.50
N ALA A 156 10.72 -7.31 12.37
CA ALA A 156 10.41 -8.49 13.16
C ALA A 156 9.58 -9.49 12.35
N SER A 157 9.56 -10.74 12.74
CA SER A 157 8.44 -11.63 12.44
C SER A 157 7.29 -11.31 13.39
N LEU A 158 6.05 -11.63 13.03
CA LEU A 158 4.92 -11.34 13.92
C LEU A 158 4.98 -12.13 15.25
N SER A 159 5.62 -13.30 15.26
CA SER A 159 5.87 -14.05 16.50
C SER A 159 6.80 -13.31 17.49
N GLU A 160 7.69 -12.44 17.00
CA GLU A 160 8.58 -11.64 17.83
C GLU A 160 7.89 -10.41 18.46
N THR A 161 6.69 -10.04 17.96
CA THR A 161 5.94 -8.88 18.47
C THR A 161 5.11 -9.19 19.72
N GLY A 162 5.07 -10.45 20.13
CA GLY A 162 4.29 -10.90 21.29
C GLY A 162 2.81 -11.15 20.98
N ASP A 163 2.36 -10.87 19.78
CA ASP A 163 1.00 -11.20 19.36
C ASP A 163 0.91 -12.69 19.01
N THR A 164 -0.15 -13.34 19.47
CA THR A 164 -0.38 -14.76 19.20
C THR A 164 -1.13 -14.91 17.91
N LEU A 165 -0.44 -15.29 16.86
CA LEU A 165 -1.02 -15.56 15.53
C LEU A 165 -0.73 -17.01 15.12
N PRO A 166 -1.61 -17.65 14.34
CA PRO A 166 -1.36 -18.99 13.81
C PRO A 166 -0.16 -18.98 12.83
N LYS A 167 0.45 -20.15 12.70
CA LYS A 167 1.45 -20.40 11.65
C LYS A 167 0.74 -20.64 10.31
N PRO A 168 1.35 -20.26 9.15
CA PRO A 168 2.73 -19.76 8.99
C PRO A 168 2.88 -18.24 9.17
N GLN A 169 1.79 -17.47 9.32
CA GLN A 169 1.81 -16.00 9.32
C GLN A 169 2.71 -15.43 10.42
N SER A 170 2.69 -16.05 11.60
CA SER A 170 3.50 -15.56 12.74
C SER A 170 5.00 -15.83 12.59
N GLU A 171 5.41 -16.86 11.84
CA GLU A 171 6.81 -17.26 11.63
C GLU A 171 7.36 -16.84 10.26
N GLY A 172 6.66 -15.95 9.57
CA GLY A 172 7.03 -15.45 8.26
C GLY A 172 8.26 -14.54 8.26
N GLU A 173 8.43 -13.89 7.17
CA GLU A 173 9.54 -12.97 6.92
C GLU A 173 9.58 -11.81 7.91
N LYS A 174 10.78 -11.33 8.25
CA LYS A 174 10.95 -10.14 9.08
C LYS A 174 10.69 -8.90 8.26
N LEU A 175 9.63 -8.18 8.60
CA LEU A 175 9.17 -6.97 7.94
C LEU A 175 9.12 -5.79 8.92
N TYR A 176 8.98 -4.60 8.37
CA TYR A 176 8.58 -3.42 9.13
C TYR A 176 7.06 -3.44 9.27
N TRP A 177 6.56 -3.86 10.43
CA TRP A 177 5.15 -4.06 10.67
C TRP A 177 4.48 -2.85 11.27
N THR A 178 3.27 -2.55 10.79
CA THR A 178 2.25 -1.76 11.48
C THR A 178 1.10 -2.64 11.91
N ARG A 179 0.45 -2.30 13.03
CA ARG A 179 -0.78 -2.90 13.51
C ARG A 179 -1.86 -1.82 13.55
N TRP A 180 -2.96 -2.10 12.91
CA TRP A 180 -4.09 -1.19 12.75
C TRP A 180 -5.21 -1.62 13.67
N GLU A 181 -5.72 -0.69 14.45
CA GLU A 181 -6.75 -0.91 15.47
C GLU A 181 -7.84 0.13 15.31
N TRP A 182 -9.09 -0.30 15.44
CA TRP A 182 -10.24 0.60 15.39
C TRP A 182 -10.92 0.70 16.74
N SER A 183 -11.40 1.89 17.10
CA SER A 183 -12.02 2.18 18.39
C SER A 183 -13.43 1.57 18.57
N ALA A 184 -14.09 1.22 17.49
CA ALA A 184 -15.37 0.51 17.45
C ALA A 184 -15.40 -0.44 16.25
N ALA A 185 -16.35 -1.37 16.23
CA ALA A 185 -16.58 -2.24 15.09
C ALA A 185 -16.95 -1.42 13.84
N MET A 186 -16.49 -1.87 12.68
CA MET A 186 -16.98 -1.39 11.38
C MET A 186 -18.38 -1.97 11.13
N ASP A 187 -19.12 -1.38 10.21
CA ASP A 187 -20.33 -2.02 9.71
C ASP A 187 -20.01 -3.27 8.87
N SER A 188 -21.03 -4.09 8.66
CA SER A 188 -20.87 -5.37 7.97
C SER A 188 -20.69 -5.24 6.46
N ASP A 189 -20.89 -4.05 5.92
CA ASP A 189 -20.84 -3.78 4.49
C ASP A 189 -19.56 -3.04 4.07
N THR A 190 -18.62 -2.86 5.02
CA THR A 190 -17.34 -2.19 4.73
C THR A 190 -16.49 -3.05 3.81
N ASP A 191 -16.09 -2.48 2.69
CA ASP A 191 -15.23 -3.10 1.70
C ASP A 191 -13.87 -2.41 1.64
N ILE A 192 -12.83 -3.13 1.25
CA ILE A 192 -11.54 -2.57 0.82
C ILE A 192 -11.15 -3.26 -0.47
N ALA A 193 -11.05 -2.49 -1.54
CA ALA A 193 -10.67 -3.00 -2.86
C ALA A 193 -9.15 -3.05 -3.03
N GLN A 194 -8.43 -2.00 -2.63
CA GLN A 194 -7.00 -1.90 -2.84
C GLN A 194 -6.26 -1.17 -1.73
N MET A 195 -5.02 -1.60 -1.48
CA MET A 195 -4.07 -0.92 -0.59
C MET A 195 -2.67 -0.91 -1.20
N PHE A 196 -2.05 0.26 -1.30
CA PHE A 196 -0.69 0.40 -1.80
C PHE A 196 0.18 1.21 -0.86
N ALA A 197 1.42 0.76 -0.63
CA ALA A 197 2.37 1.50 0.17
C ALA A 197 2.70 2.87 -0.46
N LEU A 198 2.93 3.85 0.40
CA LEU A 198 3.57 5.11 0.04
C LEU A 198 5.05 5.04 0.44
N ASN A 199 5.94 5.42 -0.48
CA ASN A 199 7.38 5.33 -0.24
C ASN A 199 7.81 6.03 1.05
N ARG A 200 8.88 5.55 1.66
CA ARG A 200 9.51 6.13 2.85
C ARG A 200 9.79 7.63 2.71
N SER A 201 10.21 8.07 1.52
CA SER A 201 10.59 9.44 1.24
C SER A 201 9.59 10.10 0.29
N THR A 202 9.41 11.40 0.43
CA THR A 202 8.75 12.23 -0.58
C THR A 202 9.70 12.62 -1.72
N ALA A 203 10.96 12.17 -1.70
CA ALA A 203 11.89 12.36 -2.81
C ALA A 203 11.60 11.34 -3.92
N TYR A 204 11.50 11.83 -5.12
CA TYR A 204 11.23 11.07 -6.34
C TYR A 204 12.39 11.25 -7.32
N ALA A 205 12.58 10.26 -8.21
CA ALA A 205 13.39 10.47 -9.39
C ALA A 205 12.62 11.32 -10.40
N GLU A 206 13.24 12.34 -10.97
CA GLU A 206 12.61 13.26 -11.92
C GLU A 206 13.02 12.92 -13.35
N TYR A 207 12.04 12.91 -14.25
CA TYR A 207 12.20 12.61 -15.68
C TYR A 207 11.53 13.69 -16.51
N ILE A 208 12.19 14.10 -17.60
CA ILE A 208 11.62 15.00 -18.61
C ILE A 208 10.95 14.20 -19.73
N GLU A 209 10.18 14.89 -20.57
CA GLU A 209 9.53 14.27 -21.73
C GLU A 209 10.53 13.53 -22.63
N GLY A 210 10.15 12.33 -23.02
CA GLY A 210 10.95 11.45 -23.88
C GLY A 210 12.03 10.64 -23.16
N GLN A 211 12.31 10.90 -21.89
CA GLN A 211 13.18 10.04 -21.10
C GLN A 211 12.47 8.75 -20.69
N THR A 212 13.21 7.67 -20.65
CA THR A 212 12.73 6.36 -20.18
C THR A 212 13.49 5.97 -18.91
N LEU A 213 12.74 5.60 -17.89
CA LEU A 213 13.26 4.89 -16.73
C LEU A 213 13.16 3.39 -17.00
N GLU A 214 14.28 2.68 -16.85
CA GLU A 214 14.32 1.21 -16.89
C GLU A 214 14.83 0.68 -15.56
N VAL A 215 14.11 -0.27 -14.98
CA VAL A 215 14.42 -0.84 -13.67
C VAL A 215 14.28 -2.36 -13.74
N GLY A 216 15.36 -3.07 -13.38
CA GLY A 216 15.29 -4.48 -13.05
C GLY A 216 14.62 -4.66 -11.68
N LEU A 217 13.63 -5.52 -11.62
CA LEU A 217 12.87 -5.81 -10.40
C LEU A 217 13.33 -7.09 -9.71
N THR A 218 14.24 -7.83 -10.31
CA THR A 218 14.78 -9.07 -9.75
C THR A 218 15.27 -8.85 -8.31
N ASN A 219 14.80 -9.67 -7.40
CA ASN A 219 15.07 -9.58 -5.95
C ASN A 219 14.56 -8.30 -5.26
N ARG A 220 13.62 -7.57 -5.85
CA ARG A 220 12.96 -6.42 -5.24
C ARG A 220 11.49 -6.70 -5.04
N ARG A 221 11.00 -6.52 -3.83
CA ARG A 221 9.58 -6.61 -3.52
C ARG A 221 8.92 -5.24 -3.71
N ILE A 222 8.69 -4.89 -4.98
CA ILE A 222 8.01 -3.66 -5.36
C ILE A 222 6.54 -4.00 -5.63
N GLY A 223 5.62 -3.34 -4.92
CA GLY A 223 4.18 -3.53 -5.09
C GLY A 223 3.59 -2.60 -6.12
N CYS A 224 4.11 -1.38 -6.21
CA CYS A 224 3.61 -0.42 -7.17
C CYS A 224 4.64 0.64 -7.56
N VAL A 225 4.34 1.31 -8.67
CA VAL A 225 5.00 2.55 -9.09
C VAL A 225 4.05 3.71 -8.82
N GLN A 226 4.54 4.77 -8.19
CA GLN A 226 3.81 6.02 -8.09
C GLN A 226 4.43 7.06 -9.02
N CYS A 227 3.62 7.69 -9.84
CA CYS A 227 4.03 8.70 -10.80
C CYS A 227 3.19 9.96 -10.60
N ILE A 228 3.85 11.10 -10.37
CA ILE A 228 3.22 12.40 -10.23
C ILE A 228 3.92 13.44 -11.10
N THR A 229 3.19 14.45 -11.58
CA THR A 229 3.77 15.58 -12.29
C THR A 229 4.06 16.73 -11.32
N ASN A 230 5.01 17.59 -11.66
CA ASN A 230 5.27 18.79 -10.87
C ASN A 230 4.20 19.88 -11.07
N ALA A 231 3.50 19.85 -12.19
CA ALA A 231 2.35 20.69 -12.55
C ALA A 231 1.67 20.08 -13.77
N GLY A 232 0.45 20.50 -14.11
CA GLY A 232 -0.24 20.07 -15.32
C GLY A 232 -0.40 18.54 -15.41
N THR A 233 -0.27 17.98 -16.60
CA THR A 233 -0.48 16.56 -16.91
C THR A 233 0.62 15.97 -17.76
N ALA A 234 0.84 14.65 -17.65
CA ALA A 234 1.69 13.87 -18.55
C ALA A 234 1.06 12.50 -18.81
N ASN A 235 1.28 11.97 -20.01
CA ASN A 235 0.94 10.59 -20.33
C ASN A 235 2.14 9.69 -20.04
N LEU A 236 1.96 8.66 -19.23
CA LEU A 236 3.00 7.70 -18.91
C LEU A 236 2.69 6.35 -19.56
N MET A 237 3.65 5.85 -20.29
CA MET A 237 3.66 4.46 -20.73
C MET A 237 4.43 3.65 -19.68
N VAL A 238 3.72 2.83 -18.96
CA VAL A 238 4.30 1.89 -17.99
C VAL A 238 4.24 0.51 -18.61
N ASN A 239 5.41 -0.09 -18.86
CA ASN A 239 5.53 -1.45 -19.34
C ASN A 239 6.13 -2.30 -18.24
N VAL A 240 5.46 -3.39 -17.93
CA VAL A 240 5.90 -4.39 -16.96
C VAL A 240 6.04 -5.72 -17.69
N GLY A 241 7.13 -6.42 -17.48
CA GLY A 241 7.39 -7.70 -18.13
C GLY A 241 8.11 -8.68 -17.21
N ALA A 242 7.96 -9.96 -17.52
CA ALA A 242 8.80 -11.01 -17.00
C ALA A 242 9.84 -11.36 -18.08
N ILE A 243 11.10 -11.53 -17.68
CA ILE A 243 12.12 -12.11 -18.54
C ILE A 243 11.80 -13.60 -18.62
N ALA A 244 11.43 -14.09 -19.81
CA ALA A 244 11.29 -15.52 -20.02
C ALA A 244 12.63 -16.17 -19.67
N ALA A 245 12.63 -17.14 -18.77
CA ALA A 245 13.79 -17.96 -18.55
C ALA A 245 14.12 -18.63 -19.90
N GLU A 246 15.22 -18.26 -20.53
CA GLU A 246 15.73 -19.05 -21.65
C GLU A 246 16.05 -20.43 -21.08
N GLU A 247 15.36 -21.45 -21.58
CA GLU A 247 15.71 -22.82 -21.32
C GLU A 247 17.09 -23.00 -21.97
N PHE A 248 18.14 -23.01 -21.16
CA PHE A 248 19.44 -23.48 -21.60
C PHE A 248 19.34 -25.00 -21.77
N GLU A 249 19.24 -25.47 -23.02
CA GLU A 249 19.48 -26.86 -23.38
C GLU A 249 20.98 -27.23 -23.21
#